data_148e37df75533cf869ccf57c8be75c57
#
_entry.id   148e37df75533cf869ccf57c8be75c57
#
_cell.length_a   1.000
_cell.length_b   1.000
_cell.length_c   1.000
_cell.angle_alpha   90.00
_cell.angle_beta   90.00
_cell.angle_gamma   90.00
#
_symmetry.space_group_name_H-M   'P 1'
#
loop_
_entity.id
_entity.type
_entity.pdbx_description
1 polymer ?
#
loop_
_entity_poly.entity_id
_entity_poly.type
_entity_poly.pdbx_seq_one_letter_code
_entity_poly.pdbx_strand_id
1 'polypeptide(L)'
;MIYFDNAATSWPKPPVVAEAMVRFMSDVGANPGRSGHRLSVEAARVVYAAREAVAELFHAPDPLRVVFGHNVTEALNLALRGLLEIEGIHEI
;
A
#
# COMPACT_ATOMS: atom_id res chain seq x y z
N MET A 1 -2.72 29.31 2.56
CA MET A 1 -3.13 28.78 1.23
C MET A 1 -4.32 27.84 1.41
N ILE A 2 -5.30 27.94 0.54
CA ILE A 2 -6.43 27.00 0.50
C ILE A 2 -6.12 25.95 -0.57
N TYR A 3 -6.23 24.68 -0.22
CA TYR A 3 -5.88 23.58 -1.11
C TYR A 3 -7.09 22.66 -1.30
N PHE A 4 -7.57 22.52 -2.53
CA PHE A 4 -8.77 21.75 -2.86
C PHE A 4 -8.49 20.52 -3.72
N ASP A 5 -7.23 20.10 -3.84
CA ASP A 5 -6.86 18.98 -4.73
C ASP A 5 -6.33 17.77 -3.95
N ASN A 6 -6.86 17.53 -2.75
CA ASN A 6 -6.44 16.42 -1.90
C ASN A 6 -6.72 15.04 -2.52
N ALA A 7 -7.63 14.96 -3.46
CA ALA A 7 -7.90 13.70 -4.16
C ALA A 7 -6.72 13.27 -5.05
N ALA A 8 -5.97 14.23 -5.59
CA ALA A 8 -4.77 13.92 -6.38
C ALA A 8 -3.60 13.53 -5.47
N THR A 9 -3.36 14.33 -4.45
CA THR A 9 -2.40 14.06 -3.38
C THR A 9 -2.74 14.92 -2.17
N SER A 10 -2.60 14.36 -0.98
CA SER A 10 -2.90 15.11 0.23
C SER A 10 -1.82 16.16 0.52
N TRP A 11 -2.26 17.38 0.84
CA TRP A 11 -1.37 18.45 1.23
C TRP A 11 -2.10 19.42 2.17
N PRO A 12 -1.50 19.89 3.26
CA PRO A 12 -0.21 19.43 3.78
C PRO A 12 -0.25 17.99 4.28
N LYS A 13 0.86 17.29 4.15
CA LYS A 13 0.97 15.92 4.67
C LYS A 13 1.14 15.95 6.19
N PRO A 14 0.49 15.04 6.93
CA PRO A 14 0.73 14.92 8.37
C PRO A 14 2.22 14.70 8.65
N PRO A 15 2.79 15.37 9.66
CA PRO A 15 4.23 15.21 9.98
C PRO A 15 4.65 13.77 10.23
N VAL A 16 3.77 12.93 10.76
CA VAL A 16 4.04 11.53 11.05
C VAL A 16 4.43 10.73 9.80
N VAL A 17 3.97 11.15 8.62
CA VAL A 17 4.29 10.46 7.37
C VAL A 17 5.78 10.58 7.05
N ALA A 18 6.31 11.81 7.03
CA ALA A 18 7.73 12.03 6.78
C ALA A 18 8.61 11.41 7.87
N GLU A 19 8.20 11.52 9.13
CA GLU A 19 8.91 10.92 10.26
C GLU A 19 9.02 9.40 10.13
N ALA A 20 7.94 8.73 9.74
CA ALA A 20 7.94 7.28 9.55
C ALA A 20 8.85 6.86 8.39
N MET A 21 8.84 7.62 7.29
CA MET A 21 9.70 7.34 6.14
C MET A 21 11.17 7.50 6.48
N VAL A 22 11.54 8.57 7.17
CA VAL A 22 12.92 8.81 7.61
C VAL A 22 13.37 7.71 8.57
N ARG A 23 12.54 7.37 9.53
CA ARG A 23 12.85 6.30 10.50
C ARG A 23 13.07 4.96 9.80
N PHE A 24 12.22 4.62 8.84
CA PHE A 24 12.39 3.40 8.06
C PHE A 24 13.72 3.39 7.31
N MET A 25 14.05 4.47 6.60
CA MET A 25 15.31 4.56 5.85
C MET A 25 16.54 4.49 6.75
N SER A 26 16.47 5.09 7.94
CA SER A 26 17.61 5.16 8.86
C SER A 26 17.81 3.87 9.67
N ASP A 27 16.72 3.25 10.13
CA ASP A 27 16.79 2.18 11.12
C ASP A 27 16.53 0.79 10.55
N VAL A 28 15.83 0.69 9.44
CA VAL A 28 15.44 -0.58 8.83
C VAL A 28 16.05 -0.73 7.44
N GLY A 29 15.61 0.06 6.49
CA GLY A 29 16.18 0.22 5.15
C GLY A 29 16.43 -1.04 4.34
N ALA A 30 15.89 -2.19 4.72
CA ALA A 30 16.13 -3.46 4.05
C ALA A 30 14.97 -3.84 3.14
N ASN A 31 15.22 -4.79 2.24
CA ASN A 31 14.19 -5.30 1.33
C ASN A 31 13.33 -6.35 2.04
N PRO A 32 12.02 -6.16 2.14
CA PRO A 32 11.14 -7.14 2.75
C PRO A 32 11.11 -8.44 1.93
N GLY A 33 11.21 -9.57 2.61
CA GLY A 33 11.05 -10.88 1.99
C GLY A 33 12.24 -11.41 1.20
N ARG A 34 13.36 -10.69 1.14
CA ARG A 34 14.55 -11.12 0.39
C ARG A 34 15.41 -12.13 1.13
N SER A 35 15.40 -12.07 2.43
CA SER A 35 16.19 -12.99 3.27
C SER A 35 15.59 -13.06 4.66
N GLY A 36 16.04 -14.03 5.46
CA GLY A 36 15.58 -14.23 6.82
C GLY A 36 16.29 -13.37 7.87
N HIS A 37 17.13 -12.42 7.49
CA HIS A 37 17.83 -11.59 8.46
C HIS A 37 16.90 -10.57 9.12
N ARG A 38 17.31 -10.10 10.30
CA ARG A 38 16.47 -9.25 11.16
C ARG A 38 15.88 -8.04 10.46
N LEU A 39 16.67 -7.30 9.68
CA LEU A 39 16.20 -6.08 9.01
C LEU A 39 15.16 -6.38 7.93
N SER A 40 15.32 -7.49 7.22
CA SER A 40 14.33 -7.93 6.24
C SER A 40 13.00 -8.29 6.91
N VAL A 41 13.04 -8.95 8.07
CA VAL A 41 11.85 -9.26 8.86
C VAL A 41 11.19 -7.99 9.37
N GLU A 42 11.96 -7.03 9.85
CA GLU A 42 11.43 -5.72 10.28
C GLU A 42 10.75 -4.99 9.13
N ALA A 43 11.35 -4.99 7.95
CA ALA A 43 10.75 -4.38 6.75
C ALA A 43 9.43 -5.07 6.39
N ALA A 44 9.37 -6.40 6.44
CA ALA A 44 8.15 -7.17 6.19
C ALA A 44 7.05 -6.84 7.21
N ARG A 45 7.41 -6.63 8.46
CA ARG A 45 6.46 -6.21 9.50
C ARG A 45 5.85 -4.85 9.23
N VAL A 46 6.64 -3.89 8.73
CA VAL A 46 6.14 -2.56 8.35
C VAL A 46 5.11 -2.68 7.23
N VAL A 47 5.40 -3.46 6.20
CA VAL A 47 4.47 -3.69 5.08
C VAL A 47 3.19 -4.36 5.57
N TYR A 48 3.31 -5.39 6.40
CA TYR A 48 2.14 -6.10 6.93
C TYR A 48 1.28 -5.20 7.83
N ALA A 49 1.90 -4.40 8.69
CA ALA A 49 1.18 -3.43 9.52
C ALA A 49 0.41 -2.41 8.68
N ALA A 50 0.98 -1.97 7.55
CA ALA A 50 0.27 -1.09 6.61
C ALA A 50 -0.95 -1.79 6.00
N ARG A 51 -0.84 -3.08 5.63
CA ARG A 51 -1.98 -3.86 5.14
C ARG A 51 -3.09 -3.96 6.17
N GLU A 52 -2.72 -4.24 7.42
CA GLU A 52 -3.69 -4.32 8.52
C GLU A 52 -4.42 -2.99 8.71
N ALA A 53 -3.70 -1.86 8.70
CA ALA A 53 -4.28 -0.54 8.86
C ALA A 53 -5.26 -0.20 7.72
N VAL A 54 -4.91 -0.51 6.48
CA VAL A 54 -5.78 -0.30 5.32
C VAL A 54 -7.00 -1.22 5.39
N ALA A 55 -6.81 -2.48 5.75
CA ALA A 55 -7.92 -3.44 5.91
C ALA A 55 -8.91 -2.96 6.98
N GLU A 56 -8.42 -2.44 8.10
CA GLU A 56 -9.26 -1.87 9.15
C GLU A 56 -10.04 -0.66 8.64
N LEU A 57 -9.37 0.25 7.94
CA LEU A 57 -9.99 1.45 7.37
C LEU A 57 -11.18 1.13 6.46
N PHE A 58 -11.06 0.10 5.63
CA PHE A 58 -12.08 -0.31 4.66
C PHE A 58 -12.94 -1.47 5.14
N HIS A 59 -12.79 -1.91 6.38
CA HIS A 59 -13.50 -3.06 6.94
C HIS A 59 -13.32 -4.35 6.12
N ALA A 60 -12.13 -4.52 5.54
CA ALA A 60 -11.80 -5.76 4.85
C ALA A 60 -11.59 -6.88 5.88
N PRO A 61 -12.13 -8.09 5.64
CA PRO A 61 -12.06 -9.17 6.64
C PRO A 61 -10.66 -9.76 6.82
N ASP A 62 -9.77 -9.56 5.85
CA ASP A 62 -8.44 -10.15 5.86
C ASP A 62 -7.41 -9.16 5.27
N PRO A 63 -6.32 -8.84 6.00
CA PRO A 63 -5.26 -7.99 5.48
C PRO A 63 -4.64 -8.48 4.16
N LEU A 64 -4.67 -9.79 3.90
CA LEU A 64 -4.15 -10.36 2.66
C LEU A 64 -4.98 -9.99 1.42
N ARG A 65 -6.16 -9.43 1.62
CA ARG A 65 -6.97 -8.86 0.52
C ARG A 65 -6.51 -7.47 0.10
N VAL A 66 -5.58 -6.87 0.84
CA VAL A 66 -4.97 -5.60 0.49
C VAL A 66 -3.72 -5.87 -0.34
N VAL A 67 -3.70 -5.38 -1.56
CA VAL A 67 -2.57 -5.53 -2.48
C VAL A 67 -2.05 -4.15 -2.83
N PHE A 68 -0.75 -3.94 -2.64
CA PHE A 68 -0.10 -2.67 -2.98
C PHE A 68 0.38 -2.67 -4.43
N GLY A 69 0.16 -1.57 -5.11
CA GLY A 69 0.68 -1.29 -6.44
C GLY A 69 1.40 0.05 -6.44
N HIS A 70 1.85 0.49 -7.61
CA HIS A 70 2.62 1.72 -7.76
C HIS A 70 1.74 2.95 -7.95
N ASN A 71 0.54 2.77 -8.50
CA ASN A 71 -0.38 3.87 -8.78
C ASN A 71 -1.78 3.33 -9.07
N VAL A 72 -2.73 4.24 -9.21
CA VAL A 72 -4.14 3.91 -9.48
C VAL A 72 -4.30 3.23 -10.84
N THR A 73 -3.55 3.66 -11.85
CA THR A 73 -3.62 3.05 -13.20
C THR A 73 -3.29 1.57 -13.15
N GLU A 74 -2.21 1.19 -12.47
CA GLU A 74 -1.84 -0.21 -12.27
C GLU A 74 -2.92 -0.98 -11.50
N ALA A 75 -3.42 -0.40 -10.41
CA ALA A 75 -4.44 -1.02 -9.57
C ALA A 75 -5.75 -1.26 -10.34
N LEU A 76 -6.21 -0.29 -11.11
CA LEU A 76 -7.41 -0.42 -11.92
C LEU A 76 -7.24 -1.46 -13.02
N ASN A 77 -6.10 -1.50 -13.70
CA ASN A 77 -5.83 -2.51 -14.71
C ASN A 77 -5.80 -3.92 -14.12
N LEU A 78 -5.18 -4.08 -12.96
CA LEU A 78 -5.15 -5.36 -12.26
C LEU A 78 -6.56 -5.83 -11.90
N ALA A 79 -7.38 -4.94 -11.33
CA ALA A 79 -8.74 -5.26 -10.92
C ALA A 79 -9.63 -5.61 -12.12
N LEU A 80 -9.61 -4.80 -13.17
CA LEU A 80 -10.43 -5.00 -14.35
C LEU A 80 -10.06 -6.29 -15.08
N ARG A 81 -8.78 -6.54 -15.30
CA ARG A 81 -8.32 -7.76 -15.95
C ARG A 81 -8.64 -9.01 -15.13
N GLY A 82 -8.45 -8.93 -13.82
CA GLY A 82 -8.79 -10.04 -12.93
C GLY A 82 -10.27 -10.38 -12.97
N LEU A 83 -11.13 -9.39 -12.97
CA LEU A 83 -12.59 -9.59 -13.08
C LEU A 83 -12.97 -10.19 -14.42
N LEU A 84 -12.38 -9.71 -15.51
CA LEU A 84 -12.65 -10.26 -16.85
C LEU A 84 -12.29 -11.74 -16.95
N GLU A 85 -11.18 -12.15 -16.37
CA GLU A 85 -10.75 -13.54 -16.40
C GLU A 85 -11.64 -14.46 -15.55
N ILE A 86 -11.99 -14.01 -14.33
CA ILE A 86 -12.75 -14.81 -13.37
C ILE A 86 -14.22 -14.94 -13.80
N GLU A 87 -14.83 -13.85 -14.20
CA GLU A 87 -16.27 -13.80 -14.52
C GLU A 87 -16.59 -14.17 -15.97
N GLY A 88 -15.58 -14.37 -16.79
CA GLY A 88 -15.79 -14.63 -18.22
C GLY A 88 -16.38 -13.44 -18.97
N ILE A 89 -16.23 -12.24 -18.44
CA ILE A 89 -16.71 -11.01 -19.03
C ILE A 89 -15.69 -10.56 -20.09
N HIS A 90 -16.10 -10.53 -21.35
CA HIS A 90 -15.22 -10.19 -22.46
C HIS A 90 -15.58 -8.86 -23.14
N GLU A 91 -16.69 -8.27 -22.75
CA GLU A 91 -17.18 -7.00 -23.27
C GLU A 91 -17.42 -6.01 -22.16
N ILE A 92 -16.73 -4.89 -22.22
CA ILE A 92 -16.93 -3.76 -21.33
C ILE A 92 -17.16 -2.51 -22.14
#